data_8fac6d8287302f7609de864d7d06189b
#
_entry.id   8fac6d8287302f7609de864d7d06189b
#
_cell.length_a   1.000
_cell.length_b   1.000
_cell.length_c   1.000
_cell.angle_alpha   90.00
_cell.angle_beta   90.00
_cell.angle_gamma   90.00
#
_symmetry.space_group_name_H-M   'P 1'
#
loop_
_entity.id
_entity.type
_entity.pdbx_description
1 polymer ?
#
loop_
_entity_poly.entity_id
_entity_poly.type
_entity_poly.pdbx_seq_one_letter_code
_entity_poly.pdbx_strand_id
1 'polypeptide(L)'
;MSGVRELADLLPPVEAVVFDVGRVLFEWDLRHLFAKLIADPAALEWFCTTVVSPEWHFQHDEGVPLSVMVPARKAEYPEFAHLIDAYAARFGESIPGPVPGSIEIVDELAARGVPLFAITNFGAEFWPDFRAREPVFRHFRDVVVSGDEKLAKPDPEIYHLAERRFGVPRAAMLFIDDNAANIASAARLGWQVHHFTGGAERLATDLRSRGLIG
;
A
#
# COMPACT_ATOMS: atom_id res chain seq x y z
N MET A 1 7.95 -36.20 -3.21
CA MET A 1 8.10 -34.79 -3.64
C MET A 1 7.17 -34.43 -4.82
N SER A 2 6.04 -35.11 -4.98
CA SER A 2 5.10 -34.96 -6.12
C SER A 2 3.89 -34.07 -5.81
N GLY A 3 3.50 -33.89 -4.56
CA GLY A 3 2.21 -33.24 -4.21
C GLY A 3 2.17 -31.72 -4.25
N VAL A 4 3.31 -31.01 -4.29
CA VAL A 4 3.34 -29.54 -4.27
C VAL A 4 3.20 -28.96 -5.69
N ARG A 5 3.58 -29.69 -6.72
CA ARG A 5 3.37 -29.28 -8.11
C ARG A 5 1.91 -29.37 -8.55
N GLU A 6 1.16 -30.36 -8.07
CA GLU A 6 -0.25 -30.57 -8.48
C GLU A 6 -1.22 -29.45 -8.03
N LEU A 7 -0.96 -28.74 -6.92
CA LEU A 7 -1.83 -27.64 -6.45
C LEU A 7 -1.58 -26.31 -7.20
N ALA A 8 -0.34 -26.07 -7.62
CA ALA A 8 -0.01 -24.90 -8.42
C ALA A 8 -0.58 -24.98 -9.86
N ASP A 9 -0.70 -26.21 -10.40
CA ASP A 9 -1.29 -26.49 -11.71
C ASP A 9 -2.83 -26.36 -11.75
N LEU A 10 -3.48 -26.16 -10.59
CA LEU A 10 -4.94 -26.04 -10.46
C LEU A 10 -5.42 -24.57 -10.44
N LEU A 11 -4.52 -23.60 -10.24
CA LEU A 11 -4.90 -22.19 -10.28
C LEU A 11 -4.92 -21.69 -11.73
N PRO A 12 -5.90 -20.85 -12.10
CA PRO A 12 -5.91 -20.25 -13.42
C PRO A 12 -4.65 -19.38 -13.62
N PRO A 13 -4.22 -19.15 -14.87
CA PRO A 13 -3.17 -18.19 -15.15
C PRO A 13 -3.48 -16.82 -14.55
N VAL A 14 -2.45 -16.12 -14.11
CA VAL A 14 -2.60 -14.72 -13.66
C VAL A 14 -2.82 -13.83 -14.88
N GLU A 15 -3.94 -13.11 -14.90
CA GLU A 15 -4.32 -12.18 -15.97
C GLU A 15 -4.10 -10.71 -15.58
N ALA A 16 -3.97 -10.42 -14.28
CA ALA A 16 -3.73 -9.08 -13.78
C ALA A 16 -2.91 -9.10 -12.49
N VAL A 17 -2.12 -8.05 -12.27
CA VAL A 17 -1.34 -7.86 -11.04
C VAL A 17 -1.89 -6.65 -10.28
N VAL A 18 -2.11 -6.84 -8.98
CA VAL A 18 -2.67 -5.83 -8.08
C VAL A 18 -1.65 -5.56 -6.97
N PHE A 19 -1.16 -4.32 -6.91
CA PHE A 19 -0.13 -3.92 -5.94
C PHE A 19 -0.73 -3.18 -4.74
N ASP A 20 -0.20 -3.43 -3.56
CA ASP A 20 -0.17 -2.38 -2.55
C ASP A 20 0.84 -1.29 -2.95
N VAL A 21 0.72 -0.12 -2.36
CA VAL A 21 1.59 1.04 -2.65
C VAL A 21 2.64 1.23 -1.56
N GLY A 22 2.24 1.39 -0.30
CA GLY A 22 3.14 1.58 0.82
C GLY A 22 4.00 0.34 1.08
N ARG A 23 5.30 0.51 1.27
CA ARG A 23 6.28 -0.57 1.55
C ARG A 23 6.39 -1.66 0.48
N VAL A 24 5.62 -1.56 -0.59
CA VAL A 24 5.71 -2.43 -1.78
C VAL A 24 6.27 -1.65 -2.97
N LEU A 25 5.63 -0.56 -3.35
CA LEU A 25 6.10 0.32 -4.43
C LEU A 25 6.93 1.50 -3.90
N PHE A 26 6.56 2.05 -2.75
CA PHE A 26 7.21 3.20 -2.14
C PHE A 26 7.50 2.95 -0.67
N GLU A 27 8.68 3.37 -0.25
CA GLU A 27 9.03 3.40 1.17
C GLU A 27 8.07 4.35 1.91
N TRP A 28 7.63 3.94 3.10
CA TRP A 28 6.75 4.74 3.94
C TRP A 28 7.05 4.51 5.42
N ASP A 29 7.37 5.59 6.11
CA ASP A 29 7.43 5.63 7.57
C ASP A 29 7.32 7.10 8.02
N LEU A 30 6.45 7.40 8.97
CA LEU A 30 6.30 8.75 9.55
C LEU A 30 7.60 9.28 10.14
N ARG A 31 8.51 8.40 10.55
CA ARG A 31 9.83 8.78 11.05
C ARG A 31 10.68 9.52 10.03
N HIS A 32 10.49 9.30 8.73
CA HIS A 32 11.19 10.07 7.68
C HIS A 32 10.86 11.55 7.71
N LEU A 33 9.61 11.91 8.04
CA LEU A 33 9.21 13.30 8.26
C LEU A 33 9.72 13.80 9.60
N PHE A 34 9.40 13.08 10.69
CA PHE A 34 9.58 13.61 12.03
C PHE A 34 11.03 13.61 12.52
N ALA A 35 11.92 12.78 11.99
CA ALA A 35 13.36 12.84 12.25
C ALA A 35 14.00 14.18 11.80
N LYS A 36 13.35 14.92 10.91
CA LYS A 36 13.77 16.26 10.51
C LYS A 36 13.36 17.35 11.52
N LEU A 37 12.47 17.03 12.45
CA LEU A 37 11.85 17.96 13.39
C LEU A 37 12.16 17.61 14.85
N ILE A 38 12.45 16.34 15.14
CA ILE A 38 12.72 15.82 16.47
C ILE A 38 14.10 15.18 16.46
N ALA A 39 15.07 15.82 17.09
CA ALA A 39 16.47 15.38 17.06
C ALA A 39 16.75 14.22 18.03
N ASP A 40 16.02 14.13 19.16
CA ASP A 40 16.20 13.06 20.13
C ASP A 40 15.50 11.77 19.65
N PRO A 41 16.24 10.65 19.48
CA PRO A 41 15.65 9.40 18.98
C PRO A 41 14.55 8.82 19.87
N ALA A 42 14.66 8.97 21.20
CA ALA A 42 13.65 8.46 22.13
C ALA A 42 12.35 9.28 22.07
N ALA A 43 12.48 10.62 21.95
CA ALA A 43 11.35 11.50 21.73
C ALA A 43 10.68 11.26 20.37
N LEU A 44 11.46 11.04 19.32
CA LEU A 44 10.95 10.68 17.98
C LEU A 44 10.14 9.38 18.04
N GLU A 45 10.70 8.33 18.63
CA GLU A 45 10.01 7.05 18.76
C GLU A 45 8.71 7.18 19.54
N TRP A 46 8.76 7.86 20.68
CA TRP A 46 7.57 8.11 21.50
C TRP A 46 6.51 8.91 20.72
N PHE A 47 6.92 9.96 20.00
CA PHE A 47 6.01 10.79 19.21
C PHE A 47 5.32 9.98 18.12
N CYS A 48 6.07 9.18 17.35
CA CYS A 48 5.56 8.37 16.26
C CYS A 48 4.76 7.13 16.72
N THR A 49 4.83 6.75 17.98
CA THR A 49 4.06 5.63 18.55
C THR A 49 2.93 6.05 19.46
N THR A 50 2.90 7.33 19.88
CA THR A 50 1.92 7.83 20.85
C THR A 50 1.11 9.00 20.31
N VAL A 51 1.77 10.05 19.77
CA VAL A 51 1.08 11.25 19.29
C VAL A 51 0.59 11.08 17.87
N VAL A 52 1.45 10.70 16.93
CA VAL A 52 1.08 10.42 15.55
C VAL A 52 1.30 8.92 15.32
N SER A 53 0.54 8.10 16.07
CA SER A 53 0.69 6.65 16.02
C SER A 53 0.13 6.05 14.72
N PRO A 54 0.56 4.81 14.35
CA PRO A 54 -0.02 4.10 13.22
C PRO A 54 -1.55 3.98 13.29
N GLU A 55 -2.11 3.74 14.47
CA GLU A 55 -3.55 3.62 14.68
C GLU A 55 -4.26 4.95 14.48
N TRP A 56 -3.64 6.05 14.92
CA TRP A 56 -4.19 7.38 14.68
C TRP A 56 -4.13 7.75 13.19
N HIS A 57 -2.99 7.48 12.54
CA HIS A 57 -2.84 7.67 11.10
C HIS A 57 -3.86 6.85 10.30
N PHE A 58 -4.08 5.59 10.70
CA PHE A 58 -4.99 4.68 10.02
C PHE A 58 -6.44 5.19 9.96
N GLN A 59 -6.88 6.00 10.92
CA GLN A 59 -8.20 6.65 10.83
C GLN A 59 -8.35 7.51 9.56
N HIS A 60 -7.25 8.17 9.13
CA HIS A 60 -7.25 8.91 7.87
C HIS A 60 -7.34 8.01 6.65
N ASP A 61 -6.67 6.86 6.71
CA ASP A 61 -6.78 5.84 5.65
C ASP A 61 -8.18 5.21 5.59
N GLU A 62 -8.92 5.21 6.70
CA GLU A 62 -10.34 4.83 6.76
C GLU A 62 -11.31 5.96 6.33
N GLY A 63 -10.78 7.12 5.97
CA GLY A 63 -11.53 8.26 5.43
C GLY A 63 -12.01 9.28 6.47
N VAL A 64 -11.44 9.29 7.69
CA VAL A 64 -11.67 10.40 8.64
C VAL A 64 -10.89 11.63 8.16
N PRO A 65 -11.57 12.78 7.94
CA PRO A 65 -10.90 13.98 7.40
C PRO A 65 -9.86 14.57 8.35
N LEU A 66 -8.79 15.15 7.80
CA LEU A 66 -7.77 15.88 8.56
C LEU A 66 -8.37 17.04 9.35
N SER A 67 -9.41 17.69 8.82
CA SER A 67 -10.16 18.76 9.50
C SER A 67 -10.82 18.32 10.82
N VAL A 68 -11.02 17.01 11.01
CA VAL A 68 -11.52 16.41 12.25
C VAL A 68 -10.38 15.90 13.11
N MET A 69 -9.46 15.12 12.51
CA MET A 69 -8.38 14.44 13.24
C MET A 69 -7.36 15.41 13.84
N VAL A 70 -6.91 16.39 13.07
CA VAL A 70 -5.84 17.31 13.48
C VAL A 70 -6.26 18.18 14.66
N PRO A 71 -7.42 18.88 14.66
CA PRO A 71 -7.86 19.65 15.83
C PRO A 71 -8.07 18.79 17.08
N ALA A 72 -8.66 17.61 16.93
CA ALA A 72 -8.86 16.69 18.06
C ALA A 72 -7.53 16.26 18.68
N ARG A 73 -6.54 15.88 17.85
CA ARG A 73 -5.22 15.46 18.32
C ARG A 73 -4.44 16.60 18.95
N LYS A 74 -4.56 17.82 18.45
CA LYS A 74 -3.97 19.03 19.04
C LYS A 74 -4.58 19.38 20.41
N ALA A 75 -5.84 19.08 20.62
CA ALA A 75 -6.49 19.27 21.91
C ALA A 75 -5.98 18.25 22.97
N GLU A 76 -5.65 17.01 22.54
CA GLU A 76 -5.06 15.99 23.41
C GLU A 76 -3.58 16.26 23.74
N TYR A 77 -2.82 16.81 22.77
CA TYR A 77 -1.38 17.05 22.86
C TYR A 77 -1.04 18.49 22.44
N PRO A 78 -1.46 19.50 23.20
CA PRO A 78 -1.30 20.91 22.80
C PRO A 78 0.17 21.35 22.67
N GLU A 79 1.09 20.75 23.43
CA GLU A 79 2.53 21.02 23.36
C GLU A 79 3.15 20.56 22.03
N PHE A 80 2.53 19.59 21.34
CA PHE A 80 2.97 19.07 20.05
C PHE A 80 2.15 19.61 18.86
N ALA A 81 1.31 20.63 19.08
CA ALA A 81 0.42 21.16 18.05
C ALA A 81 1.14 21.48 16.74
N HIS A 82 2.34 22.06 16.79
CA HIS A 82 3.14 22.39 15.60
C HIS A 82 3.64 21.16 14.81
N LEU A 83 3.92 20.04 15.51
CA LEU A 83 4.30 18.78 14.88
C LEU A 83 3.08 18.07 14.27
N ILE A 84 1.93 18.16 14.92
CA ILE A 84 0.67 17.62 14.38
C ILE A 84 0.25 18.42 13.12
N ASP A 85 0.45 19.73 13.11
CA ASP A 85 0.26 20.55 11.88
C ASP A 85 1.24 20.13 10.78
N ALA A 86 2.49 19.80 11.14
CA ALA A 86 3.48 19.32 10.18
C ALA A 86 3.08 17.97 9.54
N TYR A 87 2.41 17.07 10.26
CA TYR A 87 1.83 15.86 9.68
C TYR A 87 0.91 16.18 8.51
N ALA A 88 -0.06 17.07 8.69
CA ALA A 88 -1.01 17.41 7.65
C ALA A 88 -0.37 18.16 6.47
N ALA A 89 0.56 19.07 6.76
CA ALA A 89 1.16 19.93 5.74
C ALA A 89 2.32 19.26 4.96
N ARG A 90 2.99 18.27 5.56
CA ARG A 90 4.26 17.72 5.06
C ARG A 90 4.25 16.19 4.97
N PHE A 91 3.08 15.56 4.98
CA PHE A 91 2.94 14.09 4.93
C PHE A 91 3.79 13.45 3.83
N GLY A 92 3.87 14.06 2.66
CA GLY A 92 4.68 13.53 1.55
C GLY A 92 6.16 13.31 1.89
N GLU A 93 6.68 13.93 2.95
CA GLU A 93 8.06 13.70 3.40
C GLU A 93 8.22 12.39 4.19
N SER A 94 7.14 11.72 4.55
CA SER A 94 7.14 10.37 5.12
C SER A 94 7.35 9.28 4.05
N ILE A 95 7.32 9.67 2.76
CA ILE A 95 7.51 8.79 1.60
C ILE A 95 8.79 9.25 0.88
N PRO A 96 9.97 8.73 1.25
CA PRO A 96 11.25 9.23 0.73
C PRO A 96 11.52 8.85 -0.73
N GLY A 97 10.85 7.83 -1.24
CA GLY A 97 11.00 7.37 -2.62
C GLY A 97 10.54 5.93 -2.84
N PRO A 98 10.80 5.38 -4.03
CA PRO A 98 10.40 4.02 -4.36
C PRO A 98 11.20 2.97 -3.58
N VAL A 99 10.56 1.82 -3.33
CA VAL A 99 11.25 0.61 -2.87
C VAL A 99 12.18 0.14 -4.01
N PRO A 100 13.46 -0.12 -3.72
CA PRO A 100 14.43 -0.51 -4.74
C PRO A 100 13.97 -1.72 -5.57
N GLY A 101 13.96 -1.59 -6.88
CA GLY A 101 13.57 -2.63 -7.84
C GLY A 101 12.08 -2.78 -8.09
N SER A 102 11.20 -2.13 -7.31
CA SER A 102 9.75 -2.30 -7.47
C SER A 102 9.20 -1.57 -8.69
N ILE A 103 9.72 -0.40 -9.00
CA ILE A 103 9.26 0.37 -10.16
C ILE A 103 9.69 -0.31 -11.47
N GLU A 104 10.89 -0.86 -11.51
CA GLU A 104 11.39 -1.63 -12.64
C GLU A 104 10.52 -2.85 -12.96
N ILE A 105 9.99 -3.52 -11.93
CA ILE A 105 9.03 -4.62 -12.10
C ILE A 105 7.71 -4.11 -12.69
N VAL A 106 7.18 -2.98 -12.20
CA VAL A 106 5.97 -2.37 -12.76
C VAL A 106 6.16 -2.01 -14.23
N ASP A 107 7.31 -1.38 -14.57
CA ASP A 107 7.62 -0.99 -15.94
C ASP A 107 7.75 -2.23 -16.86
N GLU A 108 8.37 -3.32 -16.39
CA GLU A 108 8.48 -4.57 -17.17
C GLU A 108 7.11 -5.22 -17.38
N LEU A 109 6.26 -5.33 -16.34
CA LEU A 109 4.90 -5.84 -16.47
C LEU A 109 4.07 -5.02 -17.46
N ALA A 110 4.17 -3.69 -17.37
CA ALA A 110 3.46 -2.78 -18.27
C ALA A 110 3.94 -2.93 -19.71
N ALA A 111 5.25 -3.04 -19.94
CA ALA A 111 5.83 -3.26 -21.27
C ALA A 111 5.37 -4.57 -21.90
N ARG A 112 5.05 -5.58 -21.09
CA ARG A 112 4.47 -6.87 -21.54
C ARG A 112 2.96 -6.84 -21.70
N GLY A 113 2.31 -5.70 -21.40
CA GLY A 113 0.87 -5.53 -21.55
C GLY A 113 0.06 -6.18 -20.42
N VAL A 114 0.68 -6.57 -19.30
CA VAL A 114 -0.01 -7.12 -18.13
C VAL A 114 -0.89 -6.02 -17.53
N PRO A 115 -2.19 -6.25 -17.33
CA PRO A 115 -3.08 -5.30 -16.63
C PRO A 115 -2.62 -5.05 -15.19
N LEU A 116 -2.43 -3.77 -14.84
CA LEU A 116 -1.96 -3.36 -13.53
C LEU A 116 -3.03 -2.57 -12.79
N PHE A 117 -3.21 -2.91 -11.52
CA PHE A 117 -4.13 -2.27 -10.58
C PHE A 117 -3.45 -2.08 -9.23
N ALA A 118 -4.04 -1.25 -8.38
CA ALA A 118 -3.59 -1.13 -7.00
C ALA A 118 -4.76 -1.06 -6.00
N ILE A 119 -4.51 -1.54 -4.77
CA ILE A 119 -5.38 -1.33 -3.60
C ILE A 119 -4.48 -0.83 -2.49
N THR A 120 -4.69 0.40 -2.04
CA THR A 120 -3.83 1.03 -1.02
C THR A 120 -4.65 1.57 0.15
N ASN A 121 -4.14 1.34 1.37
CA ASN A 121 -4.58 2.11 2.52
C ASN A 121 -3.85 3.45 2.48
N PHE A 122 -4.57 4.51 2.15
CA PHE A 122 -4.01 5.84 1.93
C PHE A 122 -5.08 6.91 2.13
N GLY A 123 -4.76 7.96 2.85
CA GLY A 123 -5.71 9.05 3.11
C GLY A 123 -6.11 9.82 1.85
N ALA A 124 -7.41 10.04 1.68
CA ALA A 124 -7.98 10.68 0.49
C ALA A 124 -7.39 12.07 0.20
N GLU A 125 -7.06 12.85 1.24
CA GLU A 125 -6.54 14.21 1.08
C GLU A 125 -5.06 14.25 0.67
N PHE A 126 -4.29 13.16 0.91
CA PHE A 126 -2.88 13.05 0.51
C PHE A 126 -2.68 12.40 -0.86
N TRP A 127 -3.62 11.57 -1.29
CA TRP A 127 -3.49 10.75 -2.50
C TRP A 127 -3.31 11.56 -3.79
N PRO A 128 -4.09 12.62 -4.07
CA PRO A 128 -3.99 13.35 -5.33
C PRO A 128 -2.59 13.92 -5.59
N ASP A 129 -2.00 14.55 -4.58
CA ASP A 129 -0.66 15.15 -4.68
C ASP A 129 0.43 14.08 -4.81
N PHE A 130 0.30 12.97 -4.09
CA PHE A 130 1.22 11.85 -4.20
C PHE A 130 1.16 11.23 -5.60
N ARG A 131 -0.04 10.87 -6.07
CA ARG A 131 -0.24 10.30 -7.40
C ARG A 131 0.29 11.19 -8.52
N ALA A 132 0.10 12.50 -8.41
CA ALA A 132 0.54 13.45 -9.43
C ALA A 132 2.07 13.55 -9.56
N ARG A 133 2.80 13.28 -8.47
CA ARG A 133 4.28 13.31 -8.45
C ARG A 133 4.93 12.02 -8.94
N GLU A 134 4.19 10.91 -8.93
CA GLU A 134 4.75 9.59 -9.19
C GLU A 134 4.31 9.05 -10.57
N PRO A 135 5.19 9.15 -11.60
CA PRO A 135 4.83 8.79 -12.98
C PRO A 135 4.45 7.33 -13.17
N VAL A 136 4.85 6.43 -12.27
CA VAL A 136 4.55 4.99 -12.35
C VAL A 136 3.05 4.73 -12.38
N PHE A 137 2.23 5.57 -11.75
CA PHE A 137 0.77 5.39 -11.72
C PHE A 137 0.09 5.55 -13.09
N ARG A 138 0.80 6.02 -14.14
CA ARG A 138 0.31 6.00 -15.53
C ARG A 138 0.08 4.59 -16.07
N HIS A 139 0.76 3.59 -15.51
CA HIS A 139 0.63 2.19 -15.91
C HIS A 139 -0.59 1.49 -15.30
N PHE A 140 -1.15 2.04 -14.24
CA PHE A 140 -2.27 1.45 -13.53
C PHE A 140 -3.59 1.83 -14.19
N ARG A 141 -4.39 0.81 -14.53
CA ARG A 141 -5.72 1.01 -15.12
C ARG A 141 -6.69 1.59 -14.11
N ASP A 142 -6.57 1.18 -12.85
CA ASP A 142 -7.37 1.69 -11.74
C ASP A 142 -6.63 1.52 -10.41
N VAL A 143 -6.94 2.39 -9.44
CA VAL A 143 -6.40 2.36 -8.08
C VAL A 143 -7.56 2.53 -7.09
N VAL A 144 -7.73 1.57 -6.20
CA VAL A 144 -8.66 1.66 -5.07
C VAL A 144 -7.93 2.28 -3.89
N VAL A 145 -8.37 3.44 -3.46
CA VAL A 145 -7.80 4.21 -2.35
C VAL A 145 -8.76 4.16 -1.17
N SER A 146 -8.32 3.60 -0.05
CA SER A 146 -9.18 3.35 1.11
C SER A 146 -9.89 4.60 1.65
N GLY A 147 -9.18 5.73 1.70
CA GLY A 147 -9.74 6.99 2.20
C GLY A 147 -10.87 7.54 1.34
N ASP A 148 -10.83 7.33 0.01
CA ASP A 148 -11.92 7.71 -0.91
C ASP A 148 -13.13 6.80 -0.72
N GLU A 149 -12.90 5.50 -0.59
CA GLU A 149 -13.94 4.47 -0.52
C GLU A 149 -14.50 4.26 0.89
N LYS A 150 -13.78 4.73 1.93
CA LYS A 150 -14.05 4.48 3.36
C LYS A 150 -14.10 2.98 3.68
N LEU A 151 -13.27 2.24 3.00
CA LEU A 151 -13.05 0.81 3.14
C LEU A 151 -11.56 0.57 3.14
N ALA A 152 -11.02 -0.08 4.17
CA ALA A 152 -9.57 -0.32 4.28
C ALA A 152 -9.24 -1.81 4.32
N LYS A 153 -8.10 -2.20 3.75
CA LYS A 153 -7.54 -3.53 3.98
C LYS A 153 -7.25 -3.71 5.47
N PRO A 154 -7.52 -4.87 6.08
CA PRO A 154 -7.87 -6.16 5.49
C PRO A 154 -9.38 -6.45 5.40
N ASP A 155 -10.28 -5.45 5.48
CA ASP A 155 -11.72 -5.68 5.34
C ASP A 155 -12.02 -6.35 3.99
N PRO A 156 -12.80 -7.46 3.94
CA PRO A 156 -13.23 -8.12 2.71
C PRO A 156 -13.91 -7.20 1.69
N GLU A 157 -14.62 -6.18 2.14
CA GLU A 157 -15.41 -5.31 1.27
C GLU A 157 -14.55 -4.49 0.29
N ILE A 158 -13.32 -4.11 0.67
CA ILE A 158 -12.43 -3.40 -0.26
C ILE A 158 -11.98 -4.31 -1.42
N TYR A 159 -11.77 -5.61 -1.17
CA TYR A 159 -11.42 -6.57 -2.22
C TYR A 159 -12.61 -6.87 -3.13
N HIS A 160 -13.82 -6.95 -2.58
CA HIS A 160 -15.04 -7.07 -3.38
C HIS A 160 -15.29 -5.85 -4.25
N LEU A 161 -15.04 -4.64 -3.72
CA LEU A 161 -15.09 -3.40 -4.50
C LEU A 161 -14.05 -3.44 -5.64
N ALA A 162 -12.81 -3.78 -5.33
CA ALA A 162 -11.73 -3.89 -6.30
C ALA A 162 -12.05 -4.90 -7.42
N GLU A 163 -12.58 -6.08 -7.09
CA GLU A 163 -12.99 -7.09 -8.06
C GLU A 163 -14.05 -6.53 -9.04
N ARG A 164 -15.04 -5.82 -8.52
CA ARG A 164 -16.08 -5.19 -9.38
C ARG A 164 -15.51 -4.10 -10.29
N ARG A 165 -14.57 -3.28 -9.78
CA ARG A 165 -13.96 -2.17 -10.53
C ARG A 165 -12.97 -2.66 -11.59
N PHE A 166 -12.16 -3.65 -11.24
CA PHE A 166 -11.11 -4.16 -12.14
C PHE A 166 -11.65 -5.06 -13.24
N GLY A 167 -12.82 -5.70 -13.00
CA GLY A 167 -13.46 -6.55 -14.00
C GLY A 167 -12.68 -7.82 -14.36
N VAL A 168 -11.76 -8.24 -13.48
CA VAL A 168 -10.96 -9.46 -13.61
C VAL A 168 -11.41 -10.45 -12.55
N PRO A 169 -11.59 -11.75 -12.89
CA PRO A 169 -11.93 -12.76 -11.89
C PRO A 169 -10.86 -12.84 -10.78
N ARG A 170 -11.29 -12.93 -9.52
CA ARG A 170 -10.40 -12.94 -8.36
C ARG A 170 -9.29 -13.98 -8.45
N ALA A 171 -9.61 -15.19 -8.94
CA ALA A 171 -8.63 -16.27 -9.07
C ALA A 171 -7.56 -16.01 -10.15
N ALA A 172 -7.80 -15.04 -11.06
CA ALA A 172 -6.86 -14.61 -12.09
C ALA A 172 -6.10 -13.32 -11.69
N MET A 173 -6.30 -12.78 -10.49
CA MET A 173 -5.55 -11.64 -9.96
C MET A 173 -4.47 -12.09 -8.99
N LEU A 174 -3.26 -11.55 -9.13
CA LEU A 174 -2.16 -11.69 -8.17
C LEU A 174 -2.07 -10.42 -7.34
N PHE A 175 -2.41 -10.52 -6.05
CA PHE A 175 -2.28 -9.43 -5.08
C PHE A 175 -0.94 -9.48 -4.36
N ILE A 176 -0.23 -8.35 -4.33
CA ILE A 176 1.11 -8.18 -3.75
C ILE A 176 1.00 -7.16 -2.63
N ASP A 177 1.34 -7.55 -1.39
CA ASP A 177 1.22 -6.71 -0.21
C ASP A 177 2.25 -7.14 0.85
N ASP A 178 2.78 -6.22 1.66
CA ASP A 178 3.74 -6.50 2.73
C ASP A 178 3.06 -6.97 4.02
N ASN A 179 1.77 -6.68 4.19
CA ASN A 179 1.02 -6.98 5.40
C ASN A 179 0.37 -8.37 5.36
N ALA A 180 0.77 -9.23 6.31
CA ALA A 180 0.26 -10.61 6.40
C ALA A 180 -1.26 -10.69 6.56
N ALA A 181 -1.91 -9.73 7.24
CA ALA A 181 -3.37 -9.73 7.42
C ALA A 181 -4.09 -9.42 6.10
N ASN A 182 -3.55 -8.51 5.29
CA ASN A 182 -4.06 -8.19 3.96
C ASN A 182 -3.96 -9.41 3.03
N ILE A 183 -2.78 -10.04 2.99
CA ILE A 183 -2.52 -11.27 2.24
C ILE A 183 -3.48 -12.39 2.65
N ALA A 184 -3.65 -12.61 3.95
CA ALA A 184 -4.56 -13.65 4.45
C ALA A 184 -6.03 -13.36 4.09
N SER A 185 -6.44 -12.08 4.08
CA SER A 185 -7.80 -11.69 3.68
C SER A 185 -8.04 -11.94 2.20
N ALA A 186 -7.15 -11.48 1.32
CA ALA A 186 -7.24 -11.72 -0.12
C ALA A 186 -7.23 -13.22 -0.47
N ALA A 187 -6.35 -14.00 0.16
CA ALA A 187 -6.27 -15.45 -0.04
C ALA A 187 -7.57 -16.19 0.35
N ARG A 188 -8.19 -15.80 1.49
CA ARG A 188 -9.50 -16.38 1.91
C ARG A 188 -10.62 -16.08 0.90
N LEU A 189 -10.52 -14.97 0.18
CA LEU A 189 -11.47 -14.63 -0.87
C LEU A 189 -11.18 -15.31 -2.20
N GLY A 190 -10.08 -16.07 -2.32
CA GLY A 190 -9.70 -16.82 -3.51
C GLY A 190 -8.83 -16.03 -4.50
N TRP A 191 -8.21 -14.94 -4.08
CA TRP A 191 -7.18 -14.25 -4.85
C TRP A 191 -5.87 -15.05 -4.81
N GLN A 192 -5.08 -15.01 -5.87
CA GLN A 192 -3.69 -15.40 -5.78
C GLN A 192 -2.91 -14.29 -5.05
N VAL A 193 -1.92 -14.66 -4.25
CA VAL A 193 -1.22 -13.71 -3.39
C VAL A 193 0.30 -13.88 -3.44
N HIS A 194 1.02 -12.77 -3.27
CA HIS A 194 2.45 -12.72 -2.99
C HIS A 194 2.69 -11.86 -1.75
N HIS A 195 3.18 -12.49 -0.67
CA HIS A 195 3.58 -11.77 0.53
C HIS A 195 4.95 -11.13 0.32
N PHE A 196 4.98 -9.80 0.20
CA PHE A 196 6.18 -9.01 -0.12
C PHE A 196 7.09 -8.86 1.10
N THR A 197 7.83 -9.91 1.46
CA THR A 197 8.73 -9.93 2.63
C THR A 197 10.21 -10.05 2.27
N GLY A 198 10.55 -10.24 1.03
CA GLY A 198 11.93 -10.45 0.56
C GLY A 198 12.37 -9.44 -0.50
N GLY A 199 11.68 -8.28 -0.59
CA GLY A 199 11.98 -7.24 -1.56
C GLY A 199 11.68 -7.61 -3.02
N ALA A 200 12.05 -6.72 -3.91
CA ALA A 200 11.74 -6.84 -5.35
C ALA A 200 12.37 -8.08 -6.01
N GLU A 201 13.53 -8.56 -5.57
CA GLU A 201 14.17 -9.75 -6.15
C GLU A 201 13.34 -11.03 -5.96
N ARG A 202 12.74 -11.19 -4.77
CA ARG A 202 11.86 -12.31 -4.48
C ARG A 202 10.56 -12.22 -5.27
N LEU A 203 9.99 -11.02 -5.39
CA LEU A 203 8.83 -10.77 -6.22
C LEU A 203 9.13 -11.10 -7.68
N ALA A 204 10.26 -10.61 -8.23
CA ALA A 204 10.67 -10.90 -9.60
C ALA A 204 10.82 -12.42 -9.86
N THR A 205 11.34 -13.17 -8.89
CA THR A 205 11.45 -14.63 -9.00
C THR A 205 10.07 -15.30 -9.09
N ASP A 206 9.10 -14.87 -8.28
CA ASP A 206 7.72 -15.39 -8.34
C ASP A 206 7.05 -15.01 -9.68
N LEU A 207 7.18 -13.77 -10.12
CA LEU A 207 6.61 -13.31 -11.39
C LEU A 207 7.20 -14.04 -12.61
N ARG A 208 8.52 -14.34 -12.59
CA ARG A 208 9.17 -15.18 -13.62
C ARG A 208 8.60 -16.60 -13.63
N SER A 209 8.43 -17.21 -12.45
CA SER A 209 7.87 -18.55 -12.35
C SER A 209 6.45 -18.66 -12.90
N ARG A 210 5.72 -17.54 -12.92
CA ARG A 210 4.37 -17.39 -13.49
C ARG A 210 4.38 -16.97 -14.96
N GLY A 211 5.56 -16.69 -15.54
CA GLY A 211 5.72 -16.22 -16.94
C GLY A 211 5.28 -14.78 -17.17
N LEU A 212 5.13 -13.97 -16.11
CA LEU A 212 4.68 -12.57 -16.19
C LEU A 212 5.80 -11.61 -16.55
N ILE A 213 7.04 -11.91 -16.17
CA ILE A 213 8.26 -11.18 -16.55
C ILE A 213 9.34 -12.13 -17.05
N GLY A 214 10.44 -11.58 -17.61
CA GLY A 214 11.56 -12.35 -18.18
C GLY A 214 12.70 -12.66 -17.23
#